data_5e2b91ce63d37f3581d495875d483ae9
#
_entry.id   5e2b91ce63d37f3581d495875d483ae9
#
_cell.length_a   1.000
_cell.length_b   1.000
_cell.length_c   1.000
_cell.angle_alpha   90.00
_cell.angle_beta   90.00
_cell.angle_gamma   90.00
#
_symmetry.space_group_name_H-M   'P 1'
#
loop_
_entity.id
_entity.type
_entity.pdbx_description
1 polymer ?
#
loop_
_entity_poly.entity_id
_entity_poly.type
_entity_poly.pdbx_seq_one_letter_code
_entity_poly.pdbx_strand_id
1 'polypeptide(L)'
;ADELQKFQQETCAMTFCFGTSAEITYASEDYTQIAVPFPSEDGKPSLEYLVNGFCVFDNKSDARAAAAKEFIKFICDDPEWGPKSVVKTNAFPVRTSFGDLYPGDEHKAMLASWSQYYGPYYNTRAGFAAMRPLWFNMLQQVFNGTDPQAAADEFNASANSN
;
A
#
# COMPACT_ATOMS: atom_id res chain seq x y z
N ALA A 1 5.68 -15.30 -10.87
CA ALA A 1 4.52 -14.88 -11.63
C ALA A 1 3.80 -13.82 -10.81
N ASP A 2 3.40 -12.76 -11.45
CA ASP A 2 2.73 -11.64 -10.82
C ASP A 2 1.26 -12.03 -10.63
N GLU A 3 0.80 -12.07 -9.40
CA GLU A 3 -0.58 -12.39 -9.03
C GLU A 3 -1.57 -11.38 -9.63
N LEU A 4 -1.20 -10.11 -9.71
CA LEU A 4 -2.01 -9.07 -10.35
C LEU A 4 -2.18 -9.32 -11.85
N GLN A 5 -1.15 -9.80 -12.52
CA GLN A 5 -1.23 -10.17 -13.93
C GLN A 5 -2.21 -11.34 -14.16
N LYS A 6 -2.18 -12.34 -13.28
CA LYS A 6 -3.12 -13.46 -13.35
C LYS A 6 -4.57 -13.05 -13.09
N PHE A 7 -4.77 -12.12 -12.16
CA PHE A 7 -6.08 -11.51 -11.91
C PHE A 7 -6.58 -10.75 -13.15
N GLN A 8 -5.74 -9.91 -13.75
CA GLN A 8 -6.06 -9.19 -14.98
C GLN A 8 -6.38 -10.12 -16.16
N GLN A 9 -5.72 -11.28 -16.24
CA GLN A 9 -5.99 -12.32 -17.24
C GLN A 9 -7.18 -13.22 -16.90
N GLU A 10 -7.92 -12.90 -15.85
CA GLU A 10 -9.10 -13.65 -15.38
C GLU A 10 -8.82 -15.12 -15.04
N THR A 11 -7.54 -15.47 -14.84
CA THR A 11 -7.14 -16.83 -14.42
C THR A 11 -7.27 -17.05 -12.92
N CYS A 12 -7.47 -15.98 -12.14
CA CYS A 12 -7.75 -15.99 -10.71
C CYS A 12 -8.89 -15.03 -10.41
N ALA A 13 -9.87 -15.46 -9.62
CA ALA A 13 -11.02 -14.65 -9.21
C ALA A 13 -10.67 -13.62 -8.11
N MET A 14 -9.56 -13.79 -7.41
CA MET A 14 -9.11 -12.94 -6.30
C MET A 14 -7.62 -12.69 -6.38
N THR A 15 -7.19 -11.53 -5.87
CA THR A 15 -5.78 -11.17 -5.72
C THR A 15 -5.54 -10.45 -4.40
N PHE A 16 -4.29 -10.37 -3.96
CA PHE A 16 -3.85 -9.65 -2.77
C PHE A 16 -3.05 -8.40 -3.15
N CYS A 17 -2.75 -7.57 -2.16
CA CYS A 17 -1.92 -6.36 -2.33
C CYS A 17 -2.48 -5.39 -3.38
N PHE A 18 -3.79 -5.26 -3.43
CA PHE A 18 -4.48 -4.44 -4.39
C PHE A 18 -4.73 -3.04 -3.79
N GLY A 19 -3.93 -2.07 -4.20
CA GLY A 19 -4.09 -0.68 -3.79
C GLY A 19 -5.02 0.11 -4.72
N THR A 20 -5.43 1.30 -4.29
CA THR A 20 -6.34 2.17 -5.06
C THR A 20 -5.82 2.55 -6.45
N SER A 21 -4.49 2.67 -6.62
CA SER A 21 -3.87 2.90 -7.94
C SER A 21 -4.00 1.68 -8.87
N ALA A 22 -4.05 0.48 -8.32
CA ALA A 22 -4.23 -0.75 -9.10
C ALA A 22 -5.64 -0.83 -9.70
N GLU A 23 -6.65 -0.24 -9.06
CA GLU A 23 -8.01 -0.15 -9.60
C GLU A 23 -8.04 0.52 -10.98
N ILE A 24 -7.23 1.56 -11.21
CA ILE A 24 -7.12 2.20 -12.52
C ILE A 24 -6.29 1.35 -13.49
N THR A 25 -5.16 0.84 -13.00
CA THR A 25 -4.19 0.11 -13.84
C THR A 25 -4.78 -1.18 -14.40
N TYR A 26 -5.61 -1.86 -13.61
CA TYR A 26 -6.20 -3.15 -13.95
C TYR A 26 -7.73 -3.05 -14.18
N ALA A 27 -8.24 -1.85 -14.45
CA ALA A 27 -9.64 -1.68 -14.86
C ALA A 27 -9.92 -2.48 -16.14
N SER A 28 -11.10 -3.09 -16.20
CA SER A 28 -11.59 -3.84 -17.35
C SER A 28 -13.07 -3.50 -17.61
N GLU A 29 -13.48 -3.59 -18.86
CA GLU A 29 -14.90 -3.50 -19.23
C GLU A 29 -15.64 -4.84 -19.01
N ASP A 30 -14.90 -5.93 -18.89
CA ASP A 30 -15.43 -7.29 -18.79
C ASP A 30 -15.83 -7.68 -17.36
N TYR A 31 -15.27 -7.00 -16.32
CA TYR A 31 -15.58 -7.28 -14.92
C TYR A 31 -15.48 -6.04 -14.03
N THR A 32 -16.24 -6.07 -12.93
CA THR A 32 -16.18 -5.06 -11.89
C THR A 32 -15.29 -5.55 -10.73
N GLN A 33 -14.28 -4.77 -10.41
CA GLN A 33 -13.41 -5.04 -9.25
C GLN A 33 -14.10 -4.57 -7.98
N ILE A 34 -14.06 -5.39 -6.94
CA ILE A 34 -14.50 -5.04 -5.60
C ILE A 34 -13.40 -5.36 -4.60
N ALA A 35 -13.08 -4.41 -3.73
CA ALA A 35 -12.18 -4.65 -2.62
C ALA A 35 -12.96 -5.24 -1.45
N VAL A 36 -12.35 -6.23 -0.79
CA VAL A 36 -12.86 -6.81 0.46
C VAL A 36 -11.75 -6.82 1.49
N PRO A 37 -12.04 -6.53 2.77
CA PRO A 37 -11.02 -6.62 3.81
C PRO A 37 -10.60 -8.07 4.01
N PHE A 38 -9.36 -8.27 4.44
CA PHE A 38 -8.90 -9.60 4.82
C PHE A 38 -9.76 -10.14 5.96
N PRO A 39 -10.22 -11.40 5.90
CA PRO A 39 -11.02 -11.96 6.96
C PRO A 39 -10.24 -12.02 8.27
N SER A 40 -10.91 -11.69 9.36
CA SER A 40 -10.39 -11.79 10.73
C SER A 40 -11.43 -12.44 11.62
N GLU A 41 -10.98 -13.14 12.67
CA GLU A 41 -11.86 -13.89 13.58
C GLU A 41 -12.86 -12.96 14.30
N ASP A 42 -12.42 -11.75 14.65
CA ASP A 42 -13.22 -10.76 15.38
C ASP A 42 -13.90 -9.71 14.46
N GLY A 43 -13.83 -9.88 13.13
CA GLY A 43 -14.36 -8.93 12.17
C GLY A 43 -13.59 -7.60 12.08
N LYS A 44 -12.40 -7.51 12.68
CA LYS A 44 -11.54 -6.33 12.70
C LYS A 44 -10.24 -6.62 11.93
N PRO A 45 -10.25 -6.52 10.61
CA PRO A 45 -9.08 -6.83 9.81
C PRO A 45 -7.92 -5.88 10.15
N SER A 46 -6.69 -6.39 10.08
CA SER A 46 -5.51 -5.55 10.08
C SER A 46 -5.14 -5.23 8.64
N LEU A 47 -5.12 -3.96 8.29
CA LEU A 47 -4.84 -3.50 6.94
C LEU A 47 -3.50 -2.78 6.88
N GLU A 48 -2.81 -2.94 5.77
CA GLU A 48 -1.61 -2.18 5.48
C GLU A 48 -1.99 -0.74 5.14
N TYR A 49 -1.19 0.17 5.66
CA TYR A 49 -1.32 1.60 5.42
C TYR A 49 -0.07 2.10 4.71
N LEU A 50 -0.26 2.67 3.53
CA LEU A 50 0.80 3.24 2.72
C LEU A 50 0.51 4.72 2.42
N VAL A 51 1.43 5.59 2.81
CA VAL A 51 1.42 7.00 2.42
C VAL A 51 2.51 7.24 1.40
N ASN A 52 2.09 7.67 0.21
CA ASN A 52 3.00 8.17 -0.80
C ASN A 52 3.44 9.60 -0.47
N GLY A 53 4.70 9.90 -0.66
CA GLY A 53 5.25 11.22 -0.38
C GLY A 53 6.34 11.61 -1.37
N PHE A 54 6.67 12.90 -1.38
CA PHE A 54 7.77 13.44 -2.15
C PHE A 54 9.00 13.62 -1.28
N CYS A 55 10.16 13.33 -1.85
CA CYS A 55 11.46 13.55 -1.21
C CYS A 55 12.27 14.58 -1.98
N VAL A 56 12.98 15.43 -1.25
CA VAL A 56 13.97 16.34 -1.83
C VAL A 56 15.35 15.79 -1.52
N PHE A 57 16.07 15.38 -2.56
CA PHE A 57 17.44 14.90 -2.42
C PHE A 57 18.43 16.07 -2.33
N ASP A 58 19.49 15.89 -1.57
CA ASP A 58 20.61 16.84 -1.53
C ASP A 58 21.37 16.82 -2.86
N ASN A 59 21.16 17.84 -3.66
CA ASN A 59 21.82 18.05 -4.95
C ASN A 59 22.93 19.11 -4.90
N LYS A 60 23.39 19.47 -3.67
CA LYS A 60 24.42 20.46 -3.41
C LYS A 60 24.08 21.89 -3.94
N SER A 61 22.79 22.20 -4.02
CA SER A 61 22.29 23.50 -4.47
C SER A 61 21.06 23.93 -3.68
N ASP A 62 21.21 24.91 -2.82
CA ASP A 62 20.11 25.45 -2.00
C ASP A 62 18.97 26.02 -2.88
N ALA A 63 19.32 26.64 -3.99
CA ALA A 63 18.33 27.20 -4.92
C ALA A 63 17.46 26.09 -5.54
N ARG A 64 18.04 24.96 -5.95
CA ARG A 64 17.27 23.81 -6.48
C ARG A 64 16.45 23.13 -5.40
N ALA A 65 16.98 22.99 -4.20
CA ALA A 65 16.25 22.42 -3.08
C ALA A 65 15.06 23.31 -2.67
N ALA A 66 15.22 24.64 -2.68
CA ALA A 66 14.13 25.59 -2.45
C ALA A 66 13.05 25.49 -3.54
N ALA A 67 13.42 25.46 -4.81
CA ALA A 67 12.47 25.30 -5.91
C ALA A 67 11.70 23.96 -5.83
N ALA A 68 12.37 22.86 -5.49
CA ALA A 68 11.72 21.57 -5.31
C ALA A 68 10.71 21.59 -4.15
N LYS A 69 11.03 22.25 -3.04
CA LYS A 69 10.10 22.41 -1.90
C LYS A 69 8.87 23.23 -2.28
N GLU A 70 9.04 24.30 -3.03
CA GLU A 70 7.90 25.11 -3.50
C GLU A 70 7.00 24.31 -4.47
N PHE A 71 7.60 23.51 -5.36
CA PHE A 71 6.85 22.61 -6.22
C PHE A 71 6.04 21.57 -5.44
N ILE A 72 6.64 20.95 -4.40
CA ILE A 72 5.94 20.00 -3.54
C ILE A 72 4.79 20.69 -2.79
N LYS A 73 5.00 21.89 -2.26
CA LYS A 73 3.92 22.66 -1.63
C LYS A 73 2.78 22.92 -2.61
N PHE A 74 3.09 23.33 -3.83
CA PHE A 74 2.09 23.58 -4.86
C PHE A 74 1.24 22.33 -5.12
N ILE A 75 1.85 21.16 -5.31
CA ILE A 75 1.11 19.91 -5.57
C ILE A 75 0.31 19.44 -4.36
N CYS A 76 0.87 19.60 -3.13
CA CYS A 76 0.28 19.03 -1.93
C CYS A 76 -0.67 19.98 -1.19
N ASP A 77 -0.48 21.30 -1.29
CA ASP A 77 -1.13 22.28 -0.44
C ASP A 77 -2.07 23.22 -1.20
N ASP A 78 -1.88 23.35 -2.51
CA ASP A 78 -2.73 24.22 -3.32
C ASP A 78 -4.19 23.74 -3.30
N PRO A 79 -5.16 24.61 -3.00
CA PRO A 79 -6.56 24.20 -2.83
C PRO A 79 -7.22 23.72 -4.13
N GLU A 80 -6.67 24.06 -5.28
CA GLU A 80 -7.18 23.62 -6.58
C GLU A 80 -6.43 22.40 -7.10
N TRP A 81 -5.10 22.46 -7.15
CA TRP A 81 -4.28 21.42 -7.75
C TRP A 81 -4.01 20.23 -6.80
N GLY A 82 -3.97 20.47 -5.51
CA GLY A 82 -3.80 19.40 -4.52
C GLY A 82 -4.89 18.31 -4.64
N PRO A 83 -6.17 18.66 -4.54
CA PRO A 83 -7.27 17.71 -4.75
C PRO A 83 -7.23 17.01 -6.11
N LYS A 84 -6.97 17.77 -7.19
CA LYS A 84 -6.89 17.21 -8.55
C LYS A 84 -5.78 16.17 -8.69
N SER A 85 -4.62 16.40 -8.07
CA SER A 85 -3.50 15.45 -8.10
C SER A 85 -3.84 14.15 -7.36
N VAL A 86 -4.51 14.25 -6.22
CA VAL A 86 -4.97 13.08 -5.45
C VAL A 86 -5.98 12.26 -6.23
N VAL A 87 -7.01 12.89 -6.81
CA VAL A 87 -8.02 12.21 -7.62
C VAL A 87 -7.39 11.52 -8.84
N LYS A 88 -6.43 12.20 -9.51
CA LYS A 88 -5.76 11.62 -10.68
C LYS A 88 -4.96 10.35 -10.39
N THR A 89 -4.51 10.19 -9.16
CA THR A 89 -3.83 8.97 -8.70
C THR A 89 -4.76 7.95 -8.05
N ASN A 90 -6.06 8.23 -8.04
CA ASN A 90 -7.09 7.42 -7.39
C ASN A 90 -6.85 7.19 -5.88
N ALA A 91 -6.11 8.10 -5.24
CA ALA A 91 -5.72 8.01 -3.84
C ALA A 91 -6.70 8.75 -2.92
N PHE A 92 -6.55 8.55 -1.62
CA PHE A 92 -7.22 9.36 -0.60
C PHE A 92 -6.33 10.52 -0.15
N PRO A 93 -6.90 11.70 0.17
CA PRO A 93 -6.12 12.82 0.66
C PRO A 93 -5.61 12.54 2.08
N VAL A 94 -4.36 12.92 2.35
CA VAL A 94 -3.80 12.96 3.71
C VAL A 94 -4.17 14.26 4.43
N ARG A 95 -4.63 15.26 3.68
CA ARG A 95 -5.10 16.54 4.21
C ARG A 95 -6.60 16.52 4.46
N THR A 96 -6.99 16.73 5.70
CA THR A 96 -8.41 16.83 6.09
C THR A 96 -9.12 18.01 5.45
N SER A 97 -8.38 19.11 5.13
CA SER A 97 -8.93 20.30 4.49
C SER A 97 -9.44 20.07 3.06
N PHE A 98 -9.04 18.97 2.41
CA PHE A 98 -9.56 18.65 1.08
C PHE A 98 -10.95 18.01 1.12
N GLY A 99 -11.39 17.55 2.29
CA GLY A 99 -12.69 16.92 2.45
C GLY A 99 -12.83 15.61 1.67
N ASP A 100 -14.09 15.29 1.33
CA ASP A 100 -14.40 14.13 0.50
C ASP A 100 -14.19 14.49 -0.98
N LEU A 101 -13.24 13.78 -1.62
CA LEU A 101 -12.91 13.96 -3.04
C LEU A 101 -13.70 13.04 -3.97
N TYR A 102 -14.48 12.12 -3.43
CA TYR A 102 -15.24 11.12 -4.19
C TYR A 102 -16.73 11.10 -3.77
N PRO A 103 -17.43 12.26 -3.80
CA PRO A 103 -18.81 12.34 -3.32
C PRO A 103 -19.72 11.44 -4.14
N GLY A 104 -20.49 10.58 -3.44
CA GLY A 104 -21.40 9.65 -4.06
C GLY A 104 -20.80 8.35 -4.59
N ASP A 105 -19.49 8.15 -4.45
CA ASP A 105 -18.82 6.88 -4.75
C ASP A 105 -18.88 5.94 -3.53
N GLU A 106 -19.81 4.99 -3.56
CA GLU A 106 -20.03 4.03 -2.47
C GLU A 106 -18.80 3.13 -2.23
N HIS A 107 -18.07 2.77 -3.30
CA HIS A 107 -16.85 1.96 -3.18
C HIS A 107 -15.75 2.74 -2.44
N LYS A 108 -15.54 4.00 -2.81
CA LYS A 108 -14.58 4.87 -2.12
C LYS A 108 -14.98 5.15 -0.67
N ALA A 109 -16.26 5.34 -0.40
CA ALA A 109 -16.76 5.52 0.96
C ALA A 109 -16.51 4.28 1.82
N MET A 110 -16.71 3.08 1.27
CA MET A 110 -16.40 1.82 1.93
C MET A 110 -14.90 1.72 2.24
N LEU A 111 -14.03 1.95 1.26
CA LEU A 111 -12.56 1.92 1.46
C LEU A 111 -12.11 2.94 2.51
N ALA A 112 -12.65 4.15 2.50
CA ALA A 112 -12.34 5.18 3.49
C ALA A 112 -12.73 4.75 4.91
N SER A 113 -13.84 4.03 5.07
CA SER A 113 -14.31 3.52 6.37
C SER A 113 -13.33 2.53 7.00
N TRP A 114 -12.52 1.84 6.19
CA TRP A 114 -11.52 0.88 6.67
C TRP A 114 -10.26 1.53 7.24
N SER A 115 -10.13 2.86 7.14
CA SER A 115 -8.99 3.57 7.73
C SER A 115 -8.83 3.33 9.24
N GLN A 116 -9.93 3.02 9.94
CA GLN A 116 -9.91 2.62 11.35
C GLN A 116 -9.13 1.32 11.64
N TYR A 117 -8.90 0.49 10.61
CA TYR A 117 -8.20 -0.79 10.70
C TYR A 117 -6.74 -0.70 10.25
N TYR A 118 -6.24 0.48 9.91
CA TYR A 118 -4.86 0.65 9.53
C TYR A 118 -3.92 0.39 10.70
N GLY A 119 -3.06 -0.60 10.54
CA GLY A 119 -2.00 -0.90 11.48
C GLY A 119 -0.83 0.08 11.38
N PRO A 120 0.14 0.01 12.32
CA PRO A 120 1.35 0.79 12.23
C PRO A 120 2.15 0.39 10.99
N TYR A 121 2.76 1.40 10.33
CA TYR A 121 3.56 1.18 9.14
C TYR A 121 4.84 0.39 9.48
N TYR A 122 4.84 -0.88 9.18
CA TYR A 122 5.88 -1.83 9.59
C TYR A 122 7.24 -1.57 8.94
N ASN A 123 7.29 -0.96 7.76
CA ASN A 123 8.53 -0.65 7.05
C ASN A 123 9.47 0.31 7.81
N THR A 124 8.96 1.06 8.78
CA THR A 124 9.75 1.96 9.62
C THR A 124 10.36 1.29 10.83
N ARG A 125 10.04 0.01 11.07
CA ARG A 125 10.61 -0.72 12.22
C ARG A 125 12.07 -1.05 11.96
N ALA A 126 12.89 -0.91 13.01
CA ALA A 126 14.29 -1.31 12.96
C ALA A 126 14.40 -2.80 12.57
N GLY A 127 15.36 -3.12 11.70
CA GLY A 127 15.57 -4.49 11.22
C GLY A 127 14.61 -4.98 10.13
N PHE A 128 13.56 -4.23 9.78
CA PHE A 128 12.58 -4.69 8.79
C PHE A 128 13.21 -5.09 7.45
N ALA A 129 14.14 -4.29 6.94
CA ALA A 129 14.80 -4.56 5.66
C ALA A 129 15.61 -5.88 5.66
N ALA A 130 16.21 -6.22 6.80
CA ALA A 130 16.93 -7.49 6.97
C ALA A 130 15.97 -8.68 7.19
N MET A 131 14.88 -8.46 7.91
CA MET A 131 13.88 -9.48 8.20
C MET A 131 13.07 -9.90 6.96
N ARG A 132 12.77 -8.98 6.05
CA ARG A 132 11.91 -9.23 4.89
C ARG A 132 12.38 -10.36 3.99
N PRO A 133 13.66 -10.46 3.59
CA PRO A 133 14.15 -11.63 2.84
C PRO A 133 14.02 -12.95 3.60
N LEU A 134 14.25 -12.93 4.92
CA LEU A 134 14.13 -14.13 5.76
C LEU A 134 12.68 -14.65 5.77
N TRP A 135 11.70 -13.75 5.80
CA TRP A 135 10.29 -14.11 5.68
C TRP A 135 9.98 -14.81 4.36
N PHE A 136 10.44 -14.29 3.23
CA PHE A 136 10.23 -14.93 1.93
C PHE A 136 10.92 -16.30 1.84
N ASN A 137 12.12 -16.44 2.39
CA ASN A 137 12.83 -17.72 2.44
C ASN A 137 12.05 -18.75 3.28
N MET A 138 11.51 -18.36 4.42
CA MET A 138 10.66 -19.23 5.24
C MET A 138 9.44 -19.72 4.45
N LEU A 139 8.74 -18.84 3.76
CA LEU A 139 7.60 -19.24 2.92
C LEU A 139 8.01 -20.22 1.83
N GLN A 140 9.15 -19.98 1.16
CA GLN A 140 9.65 -20.91 0.15
C GLN A 140 10.01 -22.28 0.72
N GLN A 141 10.58 -22.34 1.91
CA GLN A 141 10.85 -23.62 2.60
C GLN A 141 9.54 -24.40 2.84
N VAL A 142 8.49 -23.73 3.32
CA VAL A 142 7.18 -24.36 3.53
C VAL A 142 6.59 -24.85 2.20
N PHE A 143 6.63 -24.06 1.15
CA PHE A 143 6.16 -24.49 -0.19
C PHE A 143 6.94 -25.64 -0.78
N ASN A 144 8.21 -25.79 -0.39
CA ASN A 144 9.06 -26.92 -0.78
C ASN A 144 8.92 -28.15 0.14
N GLY A 145 8.00 -28.12 1.09
CA GLY A 145 7.65 -29.27 1.93
C GLY A 145 8.35 -29.32 3.29
N THR A 146 9.04 -28.25 3.70
CA THR A 146 9.54 -28.14 5.08
C THR A 146 8.36 -27.99 6.02
N ASP A 147 8.44 -28.62 7.20
CA ASP A 147 7.42 -28.46 8.25
C ASP A 147 7.24 -26.98 8.60
N PRO A 148 5.99 -26.45 8.60
CA PRO A 148 5.74 -25.03 8.82
C PRO A 148 6.25 -24.51 10.16
N GLN A 149 6.18 -25.33 11.21
CA GLN A 149 6.66 -24.93 12.55
C GLN A 149 8.20 -24.84 12.55
N ALA A 150 8.89 -25.82 11.96
CA ALA A 150 10.33 -25.79 11.85
C ALA A 150 10.83 -24.60 11.04
N ALA A 151 10.18 -24.28 9.93
CA ALA A 151 10.51 -23.09 9.12
C ALA A 151 10.28 -21.78 9.87
N ALA A 152 9.19 -21.68 10.65
CA ALA A 152 8.89 -20.52 11.49
C ALA A 152 9.89 -20.35 12.64
N ASP A 153 10.34 -21.44 13.26
CA ASP A 153 11.34 -21.42 14.33
C ASP A 153 12.71 -20.96 13.80
N GLU A 154 13.12 -21.42 12.62
CA GLU A 154 14.34 -20.99 11.95
C GLU A 154 14.27 -19.48 11.57
N PHE A 155 13.15 -19.06 11.02
CA PHE A 155 12.91 -17.65 10.73
C PHE A 155 13.03 -16.78 12.00
N ASN A 156 12.40 -17.21 13.07
CA ASN A 156 12.39 -16.46 14.33
C ASN A 156 13.80 -16.35 14.93
N ALA A 157 14.56 -17.45 14.91
CA ALA A 157 15.96 -17.47 15.35
C ALA A 157 16.81 -16.51 14.50
N SER A 158 16.66 -16.54 13.19
CA SER A 158 17.42 -15.69 12.27
C SER A 158 17.04 -14.21 12.36
N ALA A 159 15.76 -13.90 12.50
CA ALA A 159 15.26 -12.53 12.63
C ALA A 159 15.70 -11.84 13.93
N ASN A 160 15.89 -12.60 15.01
CA ASN A 160 16.30 -12.09 16.32
C ASN A 160 17.83 -12.12 16.55
N SER A 161 18.60 -12.64 15.62
CA SER A 161 20.06 -12.68 15.71
C SER A 161 20.77 -11.46 15.10
N ASN A 162 20.04 -10.52 14.50
CA ASN A 162 20.55 -9.32 13.81
C ASN A 162 20.36 -8.04 14.63
#